data_fe121f97f31dd32eda01f227375f2c96
#
_entry.id   fe121f97f31dd32eda01f227375f2c96
#
_cell.length_a   1.000
_cell.length_b   1.000
_cell.length_c   1.000
_cell.angle_alpha   90.00
_cell.angle_beta   90.00
_cell.angle_gamma   90.00
#
_symmetry.space_group_name_H-M   'P 1'
#
loop_
_entity.id
_entity.type
_entity.pdbx_description
1 polymer ?
#
loop_
_entity_poly.entity_id
_entity_poly.type
_entity_poly.pdbx_seq_one_letter_code
_entity_poly.pdbx_strand_id
1 'polypeptide(L)'
;RPALAARAPDSVQSPPVAPGRKLVGVVLYPGFEVLDVFGPVEMWAYVPDFQVVMISQDGGAVRSAQGVSTLSDYSFASSPQLDIMMVPGGIGTQTELNNNAMLDFIRKQNEKTQLTTSVCTGSALLAKAGILKGHKATSNKNFFSLATSQDPSVDWQGKARWVEDGKFITSSGVSAGTDMA
;
A
#
# COMPACT_ATOMS: atom_id res chain seq x y z
N ARG A 1 13.39 5.27 44.31
CA ARG A 1 12.58 4.69 43.23
C ARG A 1 13.56 3.99 42.28
N PRO A 2 13.45 2.68 42.02
CA PRO A 2 14.27 2.03 41.00
C PRO A 2 13.93 2.66 39.63
N ALA A 3 14.98 3.08 38.92
CA ALA A 3 14.83 3.52 37.53
C ALA A 3 14.28 2.34 36.72
N LEU A 4 13.16 2.57 36.04
CA LEU A 4 12.68 1.64 35.03
C LEU A 4 13.79 1.55 33.98
N ALA A 5 14.49 0.41 33.96
CA ALA A 5 15.42 0.13 32.88
C ALA A 5 14.61 0.23 31.57
N ALA A 6 15.06 1.10 30.66
CA ALA A 6 14.49 1.17 29.33
C ALA A 6 14.61 -0.23 28.70
N ARG A 7 13.48 -0.88 28.54
CA ARG A 7 13.42 -2.16 27.82
C ARG A 7 13.87 -1.87 26.39
N ALA A 8 14.92 -2.55 25.94
CA ALA A 8 15.27 -2.52 24.53
C ALA A 8 14.01 -2.87 23.73
N PRO A 9 13.70 -2.17 22.64
CA PRO A 9 12.57 -2.55 21.81
C PRO A 9 12.75 -4.02 21.44
N ASP A 10 11.81 -4.85 21.90
CA ASP A 10 11.76 -6.24 21.46
C ASP A 10 11.81 -6.19 19.93
N SER A 11 12.73 -6.90 19.32
CA SER A 11 12.76 -7.02 17.86
C SER A 11 11.39 -7.51 17.44
N VAL A 12 10.66 -6.68 16.68
CA VAL A 12 9.34 -7.06 16.19
C VAL A 12 9.57 -8.29 15.32
N GLN A 13 9.16 -9.44 15.84
CA GLN A 13 9.21 -10.66 15.03
C GLN A 13 8.11 -10.58 13.98
N SER A 14 8.47 -10.89 12.75
CA SER A 14 7.49 -11.01 11.67
C SER A 14 6.43 -12.03 12.07
N PRO A 15 5.14 -11.69 12.01
CA PRO A 15 4.09 -12.63 12.37
C PRO A 15 4.08 -13.80 11.39
N PRO A 16 3.81 -15.02 11.86
CA PRO A 16 3.63 -16.15 10.96
C PRO A 16 2.38 -15.95 10.10
N VAL A 17 2.42 -16.45 8.87
CA VAL A 17 1.25 -16.45 7.99
C VAL A 17 0.22 -17.43 8.56
N ALA A 18 -1.00 -16.93 8.83
CA ALA A 18 -2.07 -17.73 9.39
C ALA A 18 -2.67 -18.66 8.32
N PRO A 19 -2.68 -19.98 8.55
CA PRO A 19 -3.28 -20.92 7.60
C PRO A 19 -4.78 -20.61 7.35
N GLY A 20 -5.21 -20.70 6.09
CA GLY A 20 -6.59 -20.51 5.69
C GLY A 20 -7.08 -19.06 5.66
N ARG A 21 -6.22 -18.10 5.96
CA ARG A 21 -6.53 -16.66 5.87
C ARG A 21 -5.88 -16.04 4.65
N LYS A 22 -6.52 -15.00 4.10
CA LYS A 22 -5.95 -14.17 3.04
C LYS A 22 -4.96 -13.20 3.64
N LEU A 23 -3.75 -13.18 3.11
CA LEU A 23 -2.72 -12.24 3.54
C LEU A 23 -2.86 -10.92 2.80
N VAL A 24 -3.21 -9.88 3.54
CA VAL A 24 -3.35 -8.50 3.04
C VAL A 24 -2.12 -7.72 3.42
N GLY A 25 -1.33 -7.32 2.44
CA GLY A 25 -0.12 -6.54 2.67
C GLY A 25 -0.30 -5.07 2.30
N VAL A 26 0.02 -4.21 3.25
CA VAL A 26 0.03 -2.76 3.06
C VAL A 26 1.47 -2.31 2.87
N VAL A 27 1.77 -1.68 1.75
CA VAL A 27 3.13 -1.26 1.39
C VAL A 27 3.39 0.13 1.96
N LEU A 28 4.25 0.20 2.98
CA LEU A 28 4.66 1.45 3.59
C LEU A 28 5.92 1.99 2.93
N TYR A 29 6.01 3.31 2.84
CA TYR A 29 7.21 4.03 2.42
C TYR A 29 7.26 5.41 3.08
N PRO A 30 8.45 6.03 3.24
CA PRO A 30 8.55 7.33 3.88
C PRO A 30 7.64 8.37 3.22
N GLY A 31 6.89 9.10 4.03
CA GLY A 31 5.95 10.10 3.53
C GLY A 31 4.60 9.54 3.05
N PHE A 32 4.24 8.31 3.44
CA PHE A 32 2.90 7.79 3.17
C PHE A 32 1.82 8.60 3.90
N GLU A 33 0.63 8.64 3.33
CA GLU A 33 -0.54 9.28 3.93
C GLU A 33 -1.18 8.36 4.98
N VAL A 34 -1.26 8.83 6.23
CA VAL A 34 -1.74 8.01 7.36
C VAL A 34 -3.13 7.42 7.10
N LEU A 35 -4.08 8.24 6.64
CA LEU A 35 -5.45 7.76 6.48
C LEU A 35 -5.61 6.80 5.31
N ASP A 36 -4.77 6.93 4.28
CA ASP A 36 -4.73 5.97 3.16
C ASP A 36 -4.38 4.55 3.64
N VAL A 37 -3.62 4.46 4.72
CA VAL A 37 -3.22 3.18 5.32
C VAL A 37 -4.21 2.73 6.37
N PHE A 38 -4.44 3.55 7.39
CA PHE A 38 -5.18 3.11 8.57
C PHE A 38 -6.70 3.05 8.36
N GLY A 39 -7.26 3.82 7.42
CA GLY A 39 -8.66 3.69 7.04
C GLY A 39 -8.98 2.29 6.51
N PRO A 40 -8.35 1.84 5.42
CA PRO A 40 -8.54 0.49 4.91
C PRO A 40 -8.15 -0.61 5.91
N VAL A 41 -7.06 -0.45 6.64
CA VAL A 41 -6.61 -1.42 7.64
C VAL A 41 -7.67 -1.67 8.70
N GLU A 42 -8.31 -0.61 9.19
CA GLU A 42 -9.39 -0.76 10.17
C GLU A 42 -10.55 -1.58 9.60
N MET A 43 -10.96 -1.33 8.38
CA MET A 43 -12.05 -2.09 7.73
C MET A 43 -11.66 -3.56 7.56
N TRP A 44 -10.49 -3.83 7.03
CA TRP A 44 -10.04 -5.20 6.77
C TRP A 44 -9.75 -6.00 8.05
N ALA A 45 -9.37 -5.33 9.15
CA ALA A 45 -9.16 -5.99 10.43
C ALA A 45 -10.43 -6.65 11.00
N TYR A 46 -11.61 -6.19 10.57
CA TYR A 46 -12.89 -6.80 10.94
C TYR A 46 -13.30 -7.98 10.05
N VAL A 47 -12.56 -8.27 8.98
CA VAL A 47 -12.82 -9.43 8.13
C VAL A 47 -12.12 -10.65 8.72
N PRO A 48 -12.86 -11.67 9.22
CA PRO A 48 -12.23 -12.78 9.94
C PRO A 48 -11.23 -13.58 9.11
N ASP A 49 -11.43 -13.63 7.80
CA ASP A 49 -10.58 -14.40 6.87
C ASP A 49 -9.34 -13.61 6.41
N PHE A 50 -9.15 -12.38 6.88
CA PHE A 50 -8.00 -11.55 6.53
C PHE A 50 -6.96 -11.50 7.65
N GLN A 51 -5.70 -11.59 7.27
CA GLN A 51 -4.56 -11.22 8.08
C GLN A 51 -3.89 -10.01 7.44
N VAL A 52 -3.89 -8.88 8.13
CA VAL A 52 -3.27 -7.64 7.63
C VAL A 52 -1.86 -7.52 8.17
N VAL A 53 -0.90 -7.27 7.27
CA VAL A 53 0.50 -7.06 7.60
C VAL A 53 1.02 -5.79 6.93
N MET A 54 2.00 -5.14 7.58
CA MET A 54 2.69 -3.97 7.07
C MET A 54 4.03 -4.39 6.48
N ILE A 55 4.35 -3.86 5.31
CA ILE A 55 5.56 -4.22 4.58
C ILE A 55 6.27 -2.95 4.14
N SER A 56 7.59 -2.89 4.32
CA SER A 56 8.41 -1.79 3.82
C SER A 56 9.71 -2.33 3.23
N GLN A 57 10.41 -1.49 2.49
CA GLN A 57 11.62 -1.91 1.77
C GLN A 57 12.65 -2.59 2.68
N ASP A 58 13.00 -1.94 3.78
CA ASP A 58 14.05 -2.43 4.70
C ASP A 58 13.49 -2.99 6.02
N GLY A 59 12.17 -3.05 6.18
CA GLY A 59 11.53 -3.36 7.45
C GLY A 59 11.64 -2.19 8.44
N GLY A 60 11.36 -2.46 9.72
CA GLY A 60 11.47 -1.47 10.79
C GLY A 60 10.38 -0.39 10.75
N ALA A 61 10.68 0.75 11.34
CA ALA A 61 9.77 1.87 11.42
C ALA A 61 9.79 2.73 10.15
N VAL A 62 8.61 3.11 9.68
CA VAL A 62 8.42 4.00 8.53
C VAL A 62 7.62 5.21 8.98
N ARG A 63 8.11 6.41 8.64
CA ARG A 63 7.49 7.67 9.04
C ARG A 63 6.56 8.19 7.96
N SER A 64 5.31 8.44 8.34
CA SER A 64 4.29 9.02 7.46
C SER A 64 4.52 10.50 7.18
N ALA A 65 3.77 11.05 6.22
CA ALA A 65 3.72 12.48 5.94
C ALA A 65 3.28 13.31 7.16
N GLN A 66 2.47 12.73 8.05
CA GLN A 66 1.97 13.38 9.26
C GLN A 66 2.89 13.16 10.48
N GLY A 67 4.03 12.49 10.30
CA GLY A 67 5.00 12.26 11.36
C GLY A 67 4.69 11.09 12.29
N VAL A 68 3.73 10.24 11.93
CA VAL A 68 3.43 8.99 12.66
C VAL A 68 4.37 7.88 12.17
N SER A 69 5.08 7.26 13.11
CA SER A 69 5.94 6.11 12.80
C SER A 69 5.17 4.82 12.96
N THR A 70 5.24 3.96 11.94
CA THR A 70 4.55 2.67 11.90
C THR A 70 5.58 1.57 11.69
N LEU A 71 5.52 0.52 12.49
CA LEU A 71 6.40 -0.63 12.35
C LEU A 71 5.94 -1.53 11.20
N SER A 72 6.91 -2.01 10.44
CA SER A 72 6.69 -3.02 9.41
C SER A 72 6.80 -4.42 9.99
N ASP A 73 5.94 -5.33 9.54
CA ASP A 73 6.00 -6.75 9.88
C ASP A 73 7.05 -7.50 9.05
N TYR A 74 7.22 -7.06 7.79
CA TYR A 74 8.17 -7.65 6.83
C TYR A 74 8.91 -6.57 6.05
N SER A 75 10.11 -6.92 5.60
CA SER A 75 10.81 -6.19 4.53
C SER A 75 10.37 -6.72 3.15
N PHE A 76 10.79 -6.05 2.07
CA PHE A 76 10.56 -6.59 0.72
C PHE A 76 11.23 -7.95 0.53
N ALA A 77 12.43 -8.12 1.10
CA ALA A 77 13.17 -9.38 1.00
C ALA A 77 12.52 -10.53 1.76
N SER A 78 11.89 -10.26 2.90
CA SER A 78 11.28 -11.26 3.78
C SER A 78 9.78 -11.43 3.58
N SER A 79 9.13 -10.59 2.77
CA SER A 79 7.69 -10.64 2.55
C SER A 79 7.26 -11.96 1.94
N PRO A 80 6.26 -12.63 2.52
CA PRO A 80 5.55 -13.70 1.83
C PRO A 80 4.84 -13.19 0.57
N GLN A 81 4.37 -14.11 -0.28
CA GLN A 81 3.44 -13.76 -1.34
C GLN A 81 2.13 -13.26 -0.73
N LEU A 82 1.69 -12.08 -1.14
CA LEU A 82 0.44 -11.49 -0.70
C LEU A 82 -0.74 -12.01 -1.54
N ASP A 83 -1.89 -12.18 -0.91
CA ASP A 83 -3.15 -12.42 -1.62
C ASP A 83 -3.77 -11.10 -2.09
N ILE A 84 -3.67 -10.07 -1.24
CA ILE A 84 -4.15 -8.73 -1.52
C ILE A 84 -3.01 -7.76 -1.20
N MET A 85 -2.69 -6.89 -2.15
CA MET A 85 -1.70 -5.83 -1.97
C MET A 85 -2.39 -4.47 -2.01
N MET A 86 -2.07 -3.59 -1.08
CA MET A 86 -2.51 -2.20 -1.09
C MET A 86 -1.33 -1.24 -1.08
N VAL A 87 -1.31 -0.33 -2.04
CA VAL A 87 -0.30 0.71 -2.15
C VAL A 87 -0.95 2.07 -1.85
N PRO A 88 -0.59 2.71 -0.72
CA PRO A 88 -1.13 4.02 -0.35
C PRO A 88 -0.49 5.13 -1.16
N GLY A 89 -1.06 6.32 -1.06
CA GLY A 89 -0.47 7.56 -1.55
C GLY A 89 0.28 8.32 -0.46
N GLY A 90 0.58 9.56 -0.76
CA GLY A 90 1.29 10.49 0.12
C GLY A 90 2.33 11.30 -0.64
N ILE A 91 2.92 12.27 0.04
CA ILE A 91 3.98 13.11 -0.54
C ILE A 91 5.22 12.30 -0.93
N GLY A 92 5.45 11.15 -0.31
CA GLY A 92 6.56 10.25 -0.62
C GLY A 92 6.42 9.53 -1.97
N THR A 93 5.24 9.54 -2.58
CA THR A 93 5.00 8.90 -3.89
C THR A 93 5.98 9.36 -4.94
N GLN A 94 6.28 10.66 -5.01
CA GLN A 94 7.21 11.21 -6.00
C GLN A 94 8.61 10.60 -5.90
N THR A 95 9.10 10.39 -4.69
CA THR A 95 10.39 9.72 -4.46
C THR A 95 10.33 8.25 -4.89
N GLU A 96 9.25 7.56 -4.52
CA GLU A 96 9.09 6.14 -4.81
C GLU A 96 8.90 5.84 -6.31
N LEU A 97 8.41 6.79 -7.11
CA LEU A 97 8.35 6.65 -8.57
C LEU A 97 9.72 6.39 -9.20
N ASN A 98 10.80 6.81 -8.55
CA ASN A 98 12.18 6.60 -8.98
C ASN A 98 12.88 5.48 -8.19
N ASN A 99 12.17 4.75 -7.36
CA ASN A 99 12.72 3.66 -6.55
C ASN A 99 12.47 2.32 -7.21
N ASN A 100 13.49 1.79 -7.88
CA ASN A 100 13.37 0.51 -8.58
C ASN A 100 13.02 -0.65 -7.66
N ALA A 101 13.52 -0.65 -6.42
CA ALA A 101 13.18 -1.70 -5.46
C ALA A 101 11.67 -1.74 -5.15
N MET A 102 11.03 -0.57 -5.02
CA MET A 102 9.59 -0.45 -4.84
C MET A 102 8.83 -0.96 -6.07
N LEU A 103 9.22 -0.51 -7.25
CA LEU A 103 8.54 -0.88 -8.50
C LEU A 103 8.68 -2.38 -8.79
N ASP A 104 9.84 -2.96 -8.54
CA ASP A 104 10.09 -4.39 -8.72
C ASP A 104 9.30 -5.24 -7.71
N PHE A 105 9.20 -4.79 -6.45
CA PHE A 105 8.37 -5.43 -5.43
C PHE A 105 6.90 -5.47 -5.85
N ILE A 106 6.36 -4.33 -6.32
CA ILE A 106 4.98 -4.23 -6.81
C ILE A 106 4.75 -5.19 -7.97
N ARG A 107 5.63 -5.19 -8.99
CA ARG A 107 5.51 -6.10 -10.15
C ARG A 107 5.50 -7.55 -9.73
N LYS A 108 6.46 -7.94 -8.89
CA LYS A 108 6.62 -9.33 -8.47
C LYS A 108 5.43 -9.83 -7.66
N GLN A 109 4.97 -9.05 -6.70
CA GLN A 109 3.80 -9.42 -5.90
C GLN A 109 2.55 -9.50 -6.77
N ASN A 110 2.36 -8.53 -7.68
CA ASN A 110 1.20 -8.48 -8.56
C ASN A 110 1.04 -9.74 -9.45
N GLU A 111 2.09 -10.44 -9.75
CA GLU A 111 2.00 -11.66 -10.58
C GLU A 111 1.03 -12.69 -10.00
N LYS A 112 0.93 -12.77 -8.66
CA LYS A 112 0.14 -13.79 -7.96
C LYS A 112 -0.86 -13.24 -6.95
N THR A 113 -1.00 -11.93 -6.81
CA THR A 113 -2.09 -11.39 -5.99
C THR A 113 -3.45 -11.69 -6.59
N GLN A 114 -4.44 -11.92 -5.75
CA GLN A 114 -5.85 -12.01 -6.15
C GLN A 114 -6.44 -10.62 -6.40
N LEU A 115 -6.06 -9.65 -5.56
CA LEU A 115 -6.40 -8.24 -5.70
C LEU A 115 -5.15 -7.39 -5.51
N THR A 116 -4.99 -6.38 -6.38
CA THR A 116 -3.99 -5.33 -6.24
C THR A 116 -4.74 -3.99 -6.16
N THR A 117 -4.55 -3.30 -5.06
CA THR A 117 -5.31 -2.10 -4.74
C THR A 117 -4.40 -0.90 -4.51
N SER A 118 -4.93 0.27 -4.72
CA SER A 118 -4.26 1.53 -4.40
C SER A 118 -5.22 2.57 -3.84
N VAL A 119 -4.68 3.47 -3.05
CA VAL A 119 -5.38 4.64 -2.52
C VAL A 119 -4.63 5.89 -2.94
N CYS A 120 -5.36 6.94 -3.31
CA CYS A 120 -4.80 8.26 -3.59
C CYS A 120 -3.76 8.20 -4.73
N THR A 121 -2.57 8.76 -4.51
CA THR A 121 -1.46 8.75 -5.48
C THR A 121 -0.75 7.39 -5.60
N GLY A 122 -1.14 6.40 -4.82
CA GLY A 122 -0.59 5.04 -4.92
C GLY A 122 -0.76 4.42 -6.31
N SER A 123 -1.83 4.77 -7.03
CA SER A 123 -2.04 4.32 -8.41
C SER A 123 -0.95 4.80 -9.37
N ALA A 124 -0.28 5.91 -9.07
CA ALA A 124 0.88 6.35 -9.85
C ALA A 124 2.02 5.33 -9.81
N LEU A 125 2.24 4.70 -8.65
CA LEU A 125 3.24 3.64 -8.49
C LEU A 125 2.83 2.38 -9.26
N LEU A 126 1.55 2.00 -9.24
CA LEU A 126 1.05 0.87 -10.02
C LEU A 126 1.22 1.13 -11.52
N ALA A 127 0.91 2.34 -11.97
CA ALA A 127 1.07 2.74 -13.38
C ALA A 127 2.54 2.73 -13.80
N LYS A 128 3.43 3.31 -12.97
CA LYS A 128 4.88 3.32 -13.24
C LYS A 128 5.47 1.92 -13.27
N ALA A 129 4.97 1.01 -12.43
CA ALA A 129 5.34 -0.39 -12.48
C ALA A 129 4.87 -1.10 -13.75
N GLY A 130 3.97 -0.50 -14.53
CA GLY A 130 3.46 -1.03 -15.79
C GLY A 130 2.33 -2.05 -15.67
N ILE A 131 1.79 -2.25 -14.47
CA ILE A 131 0.78 -3.29 -14.21
C ILE A 131 -0.66 -2.86 -14.50
N LEU A 132 -0.90 -1.57 -14.74
CA LEU A 132 -2.23 -1.05 -15.06
C LEU A 132 -2.51 -0.93 -16.57
N LYS A 133 -1.59 -1.32 -17.44
CA LYS A 133 -1.79 -1.25 -18.90
C LYS A 133 -3.05 -1.98 -19.32
N GLY A 134 -3.89 -1.29 -20.10
CA GLY A 134 -5.15 -1.85 -20.60
C GLY A 134 -6.27 -1.91 -19.58
N HIS A 135 -6.05 -1.38 -18.38
CA HIS A 135 -7.04 -1.34 -17.30
C HIS A 135 -7.60 0.07 -17.09
N LYS A 136 -8.78 0.12 -16.47
CA LYS A 136 -9.37 1.33 -15.93
C LYS A 136 -8.83 1.57 -14.53
N ALA A 137 -8.56 2.82 -14.19
CA ALA A 137 -8.08 3.21 -12.86
C ALA A 137 -8.45 4.65 -12.53
N THR A 138 -8.33 5.01 -11.27
CA THR A 138 -8.42 6.38 -10.79
C THR A 138 -7.28 6.72 -9.85
N SER A 139 -7.17 7.98 -9.49
CA SER A 139 -6.14 8.49 -8.59
C SER A 139 -6.68 9.69 -7.81
N ASN A 140 -5.83 10.25 -6.97
CA ASN A 140 -6.15 11.46 -6.22
C ASN A 140 -6.55 12.60 -7.17
N LYS A 141 -7.66 13.28 -6.87
CA LYS A 141 -8.21 14.33 -7.75
C LYS A 141 -7.32 15.56 -7.85
N ASN A 142 -6.66 15.94 -6.74
CA ASN A 142 -5.80 17.12 -6.69
C ASN A 142 -4.45 16.89 -7.37
N PHE A 143 -4.00 15.64 -7.45
CA PHE A 143 -2.71 15.23 -8.05
C PHE A 143 -2.91 14.23 -9.18
N PHE A 144 -4.00 14.33 -9.90
CA PHE A 144 -4.40 13.36 -10.92
C PHE A 144 -3.34 13.22 -12.03
N SER A 145 -2.73 14.32 -12.44
CA SER A 145 -1.68 14.32 -13.45
C SER A 145 -0.43 13.54 -13.05
N LEU A 146 -0.16 13.42 -11.75
CA LEU A 146 0.97 12.61 -11.27
C LEU A 146 0.81 11.15 -11.71
N ALA A 147 -0.40 10.61 -11.64
CA ALA A 147 -0.69 9.24 -12.04
C ALA A 147 -0.79 9.11 -13.56
N THR A 148 -1.55 9.98 -14.21
CA THR A 148 -1.80 9.90 -15.64
C THR A 148 -0.53 10.04 -16.49
N SER A 149 0.43 10.83 -16.01
CA SER A 149 1.72 11.00 -16.69
C SER A 149 2.62 9.76 -16.63
N GLN A 150 2.38 8.83 -15.68
CA GLN A 150 3.19 7.62 -15.58
C GLN A 150 2.88 6.60 -16.68
N ASP A 151 1.60 6.48 -17.07
CA ASP A 151 1.17 5.63 -18.17
C ASP A 151 -0.11 6.18 -18.80
N PRO A 152 0.01 6.92 -19.91
CA PRO A 152 -1.15 7.47 -20.61
C PRO A 152 -2.05 6.40 -21.27
N SER A 153 -1.57 5.16 -21.42
CA SER A 153 -2.36 4.05 -21.98
C SER A 153 -3.37 3.46 -21.02
N VAL A 154 -3.29 3.81 -19.73
CA VAL A 154 -4.31 3.46 -18.74
C VAL A 154 -5.56 4.28 -18.97
N ASP A 155 -6.73 3.65 -18.86
CA ASP A 155 -8.01 4.35 -18.99
C ASP A 155 -8.37 5.04 -17.66
N TRP A 156 -7.84 6.25 -17.49
CA TRP A 156 -7.99 7.01 -16.26
C TRP A 156 -9.37 7.62 -16.10
N GLN A 157 -10.06 7.28 -15.01
CA GLN A 157 -11.41 7.73 -14.68
C GLN A 157 -11.34 8.92 -13.71
N GLY A 158 -11.40 10.14 -14.22
CA GLY A 158 -11.18 11.36 -13.44
C GLY A 158 -12.27 11.70 -12.43
N LYS A 159 -13.50 11.20 -12.60
CA LYS A 159 -14.65 11.51 -11.72
C LYS A 159 -14.97 10.42 -10.69
N ALA A 160 -14.46 9.21 -10.88
CA ALA A 160 -14.77 8.09 -10.01
C ALA A 160 -14.12 8.25 -8.63
N ARG A 161 -14.81 7.85 -7.55
CA ARG A 161 -14.22 7.73 -6.22
C ARG A 161 -13.34 6.49 -6.12
N TRP A 162 -13.77 5.39 -6.73
CA TRP A 162 -12.94 4.19 -6.94
C TRP A 162 -13.35 3.52 -8.25
N VAL A 163 -12.44 2.71 -8.76
CA VAL A 163 -12.60 1.94 -10.00
C VAL A 163 -12.20 0.49 -9.73
N GLU A 164 -13.06 -0.43 -10.12
CA GLU A 164 -12.78 -1.86 -10.12
C GLU A 164 -12.62 -2.33 -11.56
N ASP A 165 -11.51 -2.94 -11.87
CA ASP A 165 -11.24 -3.53 -13.19
C ASP A 165 -10.39 -4.79 -13.05
N GLY A 166 -11.02 -5.96 -13.26
CA GLY A 166 -10.38 -7.24 -13.01
C GLY A 166 -9.95 -7.37 -11.55
N LYS A 167 -8.67 -7.64 -11.33
CA LYS A 167 -8.12 -7.71 -9.97
C LYS A 167 -7.68 -6.36 -9.39
N PHE A 168 -7.77 -5.29 -10.17
CA PHE A 168 -7.33 -3.96 -9.75
C PHE A 168 -8.47 -3.15 -9.17
N ILE A 169 -8.27 -2.60 -7.98
CA ILE A 169 -9.18 -1.67 -7.35
C ILE A 169 -8.37 -0.44 -6.96
N THR A 170 -8.67 0.69 -7.59
CA THR A 170 -7.99 1.96 -7.33
C THR A 170 -8.98 2.98 -6.80
N SER A 171 -8.64 3.69 -5.75
CA SER A 171 -9.48 4.72 -5.15
C SER A 171 -8.80 6.08 -5.16
N SER A 172 -9.61 7.14 -5.19
CA SER A 172 -9.09 8.51 -5.25
C SER A 172 -8.49 8.99 -3.91
N GLY A 173 -8.69 8.23 -2.80
CA GLY A 173 -8.23 8.59 -1.46
C GLY A 173 -9.08 9.74 -0.92
N VAL A 174 -8.91 10.18 0.24
CA VAL A 174 -8.36 9.65 1.47
C VAL A 174 -9.45 8.77 2.12
N SER A 175 -10.66 9.34 2.32
CA SER A 175 -11.85 8.65 2.79
C SER A 175 -12.40 7.63 1.77
N ALA A 176 -12.26 7.90 0.47
CA ALA A 176 -12.66 6.95 -0.58
C ALA A 176 -11.92 5.62 -0.48
N GLY A 177 -10.68 5.61 0.01
CA GLY A 177 -9.93 4.39 0.27
C GLY A 177 -10.54 3.54 1.38
N THR A 178 -11.05 4.17 2.43
CA THR A 178 -11.77 3.48 3.51
C THR A 178 -13.09 2.88 3.00
N ASP A 179 -13.83 3.62 2.19
CA ASP A 179 -15.10 3.15 1.63
C ASP A 179 -14.89 2.02 0.61
N MET A 180 -13.76 2.04 -0.12
CA MET A 180 -13.38 0.99 -1.07
C MET A 180 -13.05 -0.31 -0.36
N ALA A 181 -12.42 -0.24 0.81
CA ALA A 181 -11.97 -1.40 1.56
C ALA A 181 -13.14 -2.18 2.18
#